data_977cca31b7d622388680d6cc25a08001
#
_entry.id   977cca31b7d622388680d6cc25a08001
#
_cell.length_a   1.000
_cell.length_b   1.000
_cell.length_c   1.000
_cell.angle_alpha   90.00
_cell.angle_beta   90.00
_cell.angle_gamma   90.00
#
_symmetry.space_group_name_H-M   'P 1'
#
loop_
_entity.id
_entity.type
_entity.pdbx_description
1 polymer ?
#
loop_
_entity_poly.entity_id
_entity_poly.type
_entity_poly.pdbx_seq_one_letter_code
_entity_poly.pdbx_strand_id
1 'polypeptide(L)'
;MLVPPGVTQDFEALFKDLWPEVYRFIYYKVQNREEAEELTQDTFNRVYPKVRDNQVQQDKIRAYVFQAARNMLKDLWRKRARHPKVVNLEEVQESRLSERGMESEREDRMVVVEAMKELSEDYREVLVMRIVEGYSVKEVARKMDRTPGAVRSLQFRAAQQLKEILEERGYFRG
;
A
#
# COMPACT_ATOMS: atom_id res chain seq x y z
N MET A 1 4.73 -26.08 -22.07
CA MET A 1 5.78 -26.24 -21.07
C MET A 1 5.10 -26.55 -19.75
N LEU A 2 5.22 -27.77 -19.28
CA LEU A 2 4.61 -28.21 -18.01
C LEU A 2 5.42 -27.62 -16.86
N VAL A 3 4.80 -26.76 -16.07
CA VAL A 3 5.36 -26.25 -14.80
C VAL A 3 5.41 -27.42 -13.81
N PRO A 4 6.52 -27.66 -13.11
CA PRO A 4 6.58 -28.71 -12.09
C PRO A 4 5.48 -28.51 -11.04
N PRO A 5 4.81 -29.58 -10.61
CA PRO A 5 3.61 -29.49 -9.76
C PRO A 5 3.80 -28.87 -8.37
N GLY A 6 5.03 -28.60 -7.94
CA GLY A 6 5.29 -27.95 -6.65
C GLY A 6 5.37 -26.42 -6.70
N VAL A 7 5.73 -25.84 -7.84
CA VAL A 7 5.95 -24.38 -7.98
C VAL A 7 4.64 -23.63 -8.17
N THR A 8 3.64 -24.27 -8.76
CA THR A 8 2.35 -23.63 -9.06
C THR A 8 1.47 -23.46 -7.82
N GLN A 9 1.51 -24.40 -6.89
CA GLN A 9 0.70 -24.35 -5.67
C GLN A 9 1.18 -23.29 -4.67
N ASP A 10 2.48 -23.18 -4.47
CA ASP A 10 3.07 -22.17 -3.58
C ASP A 10 2.83 -20.75 -4.12
N PHE A 11 2.83 -20.61 -5.42
CA PHE A 11 2.61 -19.36 -6.11
C PHE A 11 1.15 -18.89 -6.04
N GLU A 12 0.20 -19.78 -6.30
CA GLU A 12 -1.23 -19.48 -6.17
C GLU A 12 -1.61 -19.14 -4.72
N ALA A 13 -1.07 -19.88 -3.75
CA ALA A 13 -1.26 -19.61 -2.34
C ALA A 13 -0.72 -18.24 -1.95
N LEU A 14 0.48 -17.89 -2.39
CA LEU A 14 1.11 -16.60 -2.13
C LEU A 14 0.30 -15.45 -2.74
N PHE A 15 -0.18 -15.60 -3.97
CA PHE A 15 -1.01 -14.59 -4.61
C PHE A 15 -2.36 -14.43 -3.93
N LYS A 16 -2.97 -15.53 -3.52
CA LYS A 16 -4.21 -15.52 -2.76
C LYS A 16 -4.06 -14.75 -1.44
N ASP A 17 -2.94 -14.91 -0.76
CA ASP A 17 -2.66 -14.21 0.49
C ASP A 17 -2.32 -12.74 0.28
N LEU A 18 -1.59 -12.41 -0.79
CA LEU A 18 -1.20 -11.04 -1.11
C LEU A 18 -2.32 -10.20 -1.73
N TRP A 19 -3.27 -10.82 -2.42
CA TRP A 19 -4.35 -10.11 -3.11
C TRP A 19 -5.11 -9.14 -2.21
N PRO A 20 -5.65 -9.56 -1.04
CA PRO A 20 -6.37 -8.66 -0.17
C PRO A 20 -5.54 -7.49 0.34
N GLU A 21 -4.26 -7.72 0.60
CA GLU A 21 -3.34 -6.69 1.09
C GLU A 21 -3.04 -5.63 0.02
N VAL A 22 -2.75 -6.08 -1.20
CA VAL A 22 -2.48 -5.19 -2.34
C VAL A 22 -3.75 -4.42 -2.73
N TYR A 23 -4.90 -5.09 -2.75
CA TYR A 23 -6.19 -4.46 -3.00
C TYR A 23 -6.47 -3.33 -2.00
N ARG A 24 -6.33 -3.59 -0.71
CA ARG A 24 -6.51 -2.56 0.33
C ARG A 24 -5.55 -1.40 0.17
N PHE A 25 -4.30 -1.68 -0.11
CA PHE A 25 -3.28 -0.66 -0.37
C PHE A 25 -3.67 0.26 -1.53
N ILE A 26 -4.12 -0.31 -2.64
CA ILE A 26 -4.55 0.44 -3.82
C ILE A 26 -5.86 1.18 -3.54
N TYR A 27 -6.83 0.51 -2.92
CA TYR A 27 -8.14 1.07 -2.60
C TYR A 27 -8.05 2.34 -1.75
N TYR A 28 -7.20 2.34 -0.72
CA TYR A 28 -7.00 3.52 0.12
C TYR A 28 -6.49 4.74 -0.67
N LYS A 29 -5.82 4.50 -1.77
CA LYS A 29 -5.26 5.57 -2.61
C LYS A 29 -6.23 6.06 -3.68
N VAL A 30 -6.97 5.17 -4.29
CA VAL A 30 -7.91 5.52 -5.38
C VAL A 30 -9.34 5.79 -4.91
N GLN A 31 -9.74 5.24 -3.77
CA GLN A 31 -11.07 5.40 -3.17
C GLN A 31 -12.22 5.00 -4.12
N ASN A 32 -11.97 4.09 -5.06
CA ASN A 32 -12.93 3.54 -6.00
C ASN A 32 -12.72 2.04 -6.10
N ARG A 33 -13.79 1.27 -5.88
CA ARG A 33 -13.74 -0.19 -5.84
C ARG A 33 -13.35 -0.80 -7.18
N GLU A 34 -14.00 -0.42 -8.25
CA GLU A 34 -13.75 -0.96 -9.60
C GLU A 34 -12.32 -0.67 -10.05
N GLU A 35 -11.87 0.55 -9.84
CA GLU A 35 -10.51 0.97 -10.16
C GLU A 35 -9.47 0.23 -9.32
N ALA A 36 -9.74 0.03 -8.04
CA ALA A 36 -8.85 -0.75 -7.16
C ALA A 36 -8.77 -2.21 -7.58
N GLU A 37 -9.89 -2.84 -7.97
CA GLU A 37 -9.92 -4.20 -8.48
C GLU A 37 -9.12 -4.33 -9.79
N GLU A 38 -9.33 -3.41 -10.72
CA GLU A 38 -8.61 -3.36 -12.01
C GLU A 38 -7.10 -3.18 -11.81
N LEU A 39 -6.70 -2.21 -11.01
CA LEU A 39 -5.27 -1.96 -10.73
C LEU A 39 -4.61 -3.11 -9.98
N THR A 40 -5.34 -3.77 -9.09
CA THR A 40 -4.84 -4.95 -8.38
C THR A 40 -4.62 -6.09 -9.36
N GLN A 41 -5.59 -6.37 -10.21
CA GLN A 41 -5.49 -7.39 -11.24
C GLN A 41 -4.33 -7.10 -12.20
N ASP A 42 -4.19 -5.88 -12.66
CA ASP A 42 -3.09 -5.45 -13.54
C ASP A 42 -1.73 -5.58 -12.87
N THR A 43 -1.66 -5.27 -11.58
CA THR A 43 -0.43 -5.46 -10.79
C THR A 43 0.00 -6.92 -10.78
N PHE A 44 -0.90 -7.84 -10.47
CA PHE A 44 -0.60 -9.27 -10.46
C PHE A 44 -0.32 -9.82 -11.86
N ASN A 45 -1.04 -9.40 -12.87
CA ASN A 45 -0.77 -9.78 -14.26
C ASN A 45 0.63 -9.36 -14.71
N ARG A 46 1.10 -8.21 -14.26
CA ARG A 46 2.43 -7.70 -14.60
C ARG A 46 3.54 -8.43 -13.85
N VAL A 47 3.30 -8.81 -12.62
CA VAL A 47 4.27 -9.51 -11.75
C VAL A 47 4.35 -10.99 -12.06
N TYR A 48 3.24 -11.62 -12.41
CA TYR A 48 3.10 -13.07 -12.61
C TYR A 48 4.19 -13.67 -13.51
N PRO A 49 4.47 -13.17 -14.73
CA PRO A 49 5.46 -13.78 -15.60
C PRO A 49 6.87 -13.81 -15.00
N LYS A 50 7.26 -12.76 -14.30
CA LYS A 50 8.60 -12.66 -13.70
C LYS A 50 8.78 -13.57 -12.50
N VAL A 51 7.74 -13.74 -11.71
CA VAL A 51 7.78 -14.68 -10.58
C VAL A 51 7.74 -16.12 -11.08
N ARG A 52 6.87 -16.41 -12.07
CA ARG A 52 6.80 -17.73 -12.71
C ARG A 52 8.16 -18.15 -13.30
N ASP A 53 8.86 -17.22 -13.93
CA ASP A 53 10.15 -17.47 -14.59
C ASP A 53 11.35 -17.39 -13.61
N ASN A 54 11.08 -17.38 -12.30
CA ASN A 54 12.09 -17.29 -11.23
C ASN A 54 13.04 -16.09 -11.34
N GLN A 55 12.58 -14.99 -11.91
CA GLN A 55 13.36 -13.75 -12.03
C GLN A 55 13.34 -12.92 -10.73
N VAL A 56 12.49 -13.28 -9.78
CA VAL A 56 12.36 -12.63 -8.48
C VAL A 56 12.65 -13.64 -7.39
N GLN A 57 13.55 -13.32 -6.47
CA GLN A 57 13.83 -14.17 -5.32
C GLN A 57 12.58 -14.31 -4.44
N GLN A 58 12.34 -15.51 -3.93
CA GLN A 58 11.11 -15.86 -3.22
C GLN A 58 10.85 -14.95 -2.00
N ASP A 59 11.88 -14.61 -1.24
CA ASP A 59 11.80 -13.70 -0.10
C ASP A 59 11.53 -12.24 -0.48
N LYS A 60 11.66 -11.89 -1.75
CA LYS A 60 11.47 -10.54 -2.29
C LYS A 60 10.17 -10.38 -3.09
N ILE A 61 9.40 -11.43 -3.27
CA ILE A 61 8.16 -11.40 -4.09
C ILE A 61 7.17 -10.37 -3.54
N ARG A 62 6.94 -10.38 -2.24
CA ARG A 62 6.04 -9.41 -1.58
C ARG A 62 6.46 -7.96 -1.87
N ALA A 63 7.72 -7.63 -1.64
CA ALA A 63 8.26 -6.29 -1.91
C ALA A 63 8.15 -5.92 -3.38
N TYR A 64 8.35 -6.88 -4.26
CA TYR A 64 8.24 -6.70 -5.70
C TYR A 64 6.80 -6.41 -6.14
N VAL A 65 5.83 -7.14 -5.61
CA VAL A 65 4.40 -6.90 -5.88
C VAL A 65 3.97 -5.51 -5.43
N PHE A 66 4.32 -5.10 -4.21
CA PHE A 66 4.00 -3.77 -3.71
C PHE A 66 4.72 -2.66 -4.49
N GLN A 67 5.94 -2.91 -4.96
CA GLN A 67 6.63 -1.95 -5.84
C GLN A 67 5.91 -1.80 -7.18
N ALA A 68 5.45 -2.90 -7.76
CA ALA A 68 4.64 -2.87 -8.99
C ALA A 68 3.33 -2.08 -8.78
N ALA A 69 2.65 -2.31 -7.66
CA ALA A 69 1.45 -1.56 -7.31
C ALA A 69 1.71 -0.05 -7.17
N ARG A 70 2.80 0.32 -6.50
CA ARG A 70 3.21 1.73 -6.39
C ARG A 70 3.51 2.37 -7.75
N ASN A 71 4.19 1.64 -8.63
CA ASN A 71 4.49 2.12 -9.97
C ASN A 71 3.22 2.34 -10.79
N MET A 72 2.26 1.45 -10.69
CA MET A 72 0.98 1.60 -11.36
C MET A 72 0.17 2.79 -10.83
N LEU A 73 0.19 3.02 -9.54
CA LEU A 73 -0.42 4.20 -8.93
C LEU A 73 0.25 5.50 -9.40
N LYS A 74 1.57 5.53 -9.49
CA LYS A 74 2.30 6.67 -10.06
C LYS A 74 1.91 6.94 -11.50
N ASP A 75 1.79 5.91 -12.33
CA ASP A 75 1.37 6.02 -13.72
C ASP A 75 -0.07 6.56 -13.82
N LEU A 76 -0.96 6.09 -12.95
CA LEU A 76 -2.33 6.58 -12.86
C LEU A 76 -2.38 8.07 -12.51
N TRP A 77 -1.64 8.49 -11.49
CA TRP A 77 -1.57 9.89 -11.09
C TRP A 77 -1.01 10.79 -12.19
N ARG A 78 0.00 10.34 -12.92
CA ARG A 78 0.56 11.05 -14.07
C ARG A 78 -0.48 11.21 -15.18
N LYS A 79 -1.26 10.16 -15.48
CA LYS A 79 -2.36 10.24 -16.46
C LYS A 79 -3.44 11.23 -16.02
N ARG A 80 -3.83 11.23 -14.75
CA ARG A 80 -4.83 12.15 -14.20
C ARG A 80 -4.35 13.60 -14.21
N ALA A 81 -3.08 13.84 -13.96
CA ALA A 81 -2.48 15.17 -14.03
C ALA A 81 -2.49 15.73 -15.47
N ARG A 82 -2.36 14.88 -16.49
CA ARG A 82 -2.43 15.27 -17.91
C ARG A 82 -3.86 15.48 -18.40
N HIS A 83 -4.82 14.75 -17.86
CA HIS A 83 -6.23 14.78 -18.21
C HIS A 83 -7.07 14.94 -16.95
N PRO A 84 -7.20 16.18 -16.39
CA PRO A 84 -8.01 16.39 -15.22
C PRO A 84 -9.46 16.07 -15.56
N LYS A 85 -9.96 14.90 -15.11
CA LYS A 85 -11.37 14.60 -15.11
C LYS A 85 -12.04 15.48 -14.06
N VAL A 86 -13.09 16.16 -14.46
CA VAL A 86 -14.02 16.77 -13.50
C VAL A 86 -14.59 15.63 -12.67
N VAL A 87 -14.14 15.54 -11.41
CA VAL A 87 -14.69 14.56 -10.48
C VAL A 87 -16.13 14.99 -10.18
N ASN A 88 -17.08 14.19 -10.64
CA ASN A 88 -18.47 14.42 -10.32
C ASN A 88 -18.69 14.08 -8.84
N LEU A 89 -18.92 15.11 -8.02
CA LEU A 89 -19.15 14.98 -6.57
C LEU A 89 -20.29 14.00 -6.23
N GLU A 90 -21.22 13.79 -7.15
CA GLU A 90 -22.32 12.85 -7.01
C GLU A 90 -21.83 11.38 -7.05
N GLU A 91 -20.92 11.03 -7.95
CA GLU A 91 -20.33 9.68 -8.02
C GLU A 91 -19.53 9.35 -6.74
N VAL A 92 -18.87 10.34 -6.14
CA VAL A 92 -18.15 10.17 -4.88
C VAL A 92 -19.10 9.93 -3.71
N GLN A 93 -20.31 10.52 -3.74
CA GLN A 93 -21.33 10.32 -2.71
C GLN A 93 -22.01 8.96 -2.81
N GLU A 94 -22.34 8.48 -4.02
CA GLU A 94 -22.94 7.14 -4.21
C GLU A 94 -21.98 6.01 -3.81
N SER A 95 -20.71 6.14 -4.13
CA SER A 95 -19.68 5.21 -3.68
C SER A 95 -19.54 5.16 -2.15
N ARG A 96 -19.84 6.27 -1.46
CA ARG A 96 -19.81 6.35 0.01
C ARG A 96 -21.03 5.73 0.70
N LEU A 97 -22.16 5.65 0.01
CA LEU A 97 -23.43 5.19 0.58
C LEU A 97 -23.61 3.66 0.55
N SER A 98 -22.86 2.94 -0.28
CA SER A 98 -22.94 1.47 -0.35
C SER A 98 -22.12 0.73 0.73
N GLU A 99 -21.52 1.45 1.66
CA GLU A 99 -20.47 0.94 2.52
C GLU A 99 -20.79 1.01 4.02
N ARG A 100 -21.74 0.21 4.46
CA ARG A 100 -21.99 -0.03 5.90
C ARG A 100 -20.80 -0.65 6.65
N GLY A 101 -19.76 -1.12 5.94
CA GLY A 101 -18.49 -1.57 6.53
C GLY A 101 -17.49 -0.45 6.80
N MET A 102 -17.72 0.77 6.33
CA MET A 102 -16.75 1.88 6.37
C MET A 102 -16.79 2.77 7.61
N GLU A 103 -17.81 2.68 8.45
CA GLU A 103 -17.81 3.44 9.71
C GLU A 103 -16.67 2.96 10.64
N SER A 104 -16.51 1.65 10.77
CA SER A 104 -15.40 1.06 11.53
C SER A 104 -14.04 1.43 10.95
N GLU A 105 -13.89 1.38 9.63
CA GLU A 105 -12.63 1.78 8.96
C GLU A 105 -12.32 3.28 9.10
N ARG A 106 -13.35 4.13 9.17
CA ARG A 106 -13.18 5.56 9.42
C ARG A 106 -12.73 5.85 10.83
N GLU A 107 -13.32 5.16 11.81
CA GLU A 107 -12.93 5.25 13.21
C GLU A 107 -11.48 4.80 13.38
N ASP A 108 -11.10 3.67 12.79
CA ASP A 108 -9.74 3.17 12.79
C ASP A 108 -8.74 4.15 12.17
N ARG A 109 -9.11 4.78 11.05
CA ARG A 109 -8.28 5.82 10.43
C ARG A 109 -8.09 7.03 11.33
N MET A 110 -9.15 7.48 11.99
CA MET A 110 -9.07 8.62 12.89
C MET A 110 -8.14 8.35 14.06
N VAL A 111 -8.22 7.14 14.63
CA VAL A 111 -7.33 6.72 15.73
C VAL A 111 -5.87 6.72 15.27
N VAL A 112 -5.59 6.19 14.09
CA VAL A 112 -4.22 6.17 13.53
C VAL A 112 -3.74 7.59 13.23
N VAL A 113 -4.57 8.45 12.64
CA VAL A 113 -4.21 9.85 12.35
C VAL A 113 -3.88 10.61 13.64
N GLU A 114 -4.69 10.44 14.68
CA GLU A 114 -4.42 11.06 15.98
C GLU A 114 -3.14 10.52 16.64
N ALA A 115 -2.89 9.21 16.54
CA ALA A 115 -1.65 8.62 17.01
C ALA A 115 -0.42 9.13 16.23
N MET A 116 -0.55 9.33 14.94
CA MET A 116 0.50 9.91 14.09
C MET A 116 0.91 11.32 14.54
N LYS A 117 -0.01 12.11 15.08
CA LYS A 117 0.28 13.46 15.60
C LYS A 117 1.21 13.45 16.81
N GLU A 118 1.27 12.36 17.55
CA GLU A 118 2.17 12.21 18.71
C GLU A 118 3.60 11.82 18.31
N LEU A 119 3.81 11.41 17.06
CA LEU A 119 5.15 11.13 16.56
C LEU A 119 5.96 12.40 16.32
N SER A 120 7.29 12.28 16.41
CA SER A 120 8.18 13.36 15.93
C SER A 120 7.93 13.64 14.44
N GLU A 121 8.29 14.82 13.99
CA GLU A 121 8.11 15.22 12.60
C GLU A 121 8.81 14.25 11.64
N ASP A 122 10.05 13.88 11.90
CA ASP A 122 10.80 12.92 11.09
C ASP A 122 10.12 11.55 11.01
N TYR A 123 9.59 11.07 12.12
CA TYR A 123 8.89 9.79 12.17
C TYR A 123 7.58 9.82 11.39
N ARG A 124 6.83 10.88 11.55
CA ARG A 124 5.59 11.09 10.79
C ARG A 124 5.87 11.17 9.30
N GLU A 125 6.84 11.98 8.92
CA GLU A 125 7.21 12.22 7.53
C GLU A 125 7.66 10.94 6.83
N VAL A 126 8.53 10.12 7.45
CA VAL A 126 8.97 8.86 6.85
C VAL A 126 7.81 7.87 6.67
N LEU A 127 6.89 7.79 7.63
CA LEU A 127 5.72 6.92 7.51
C LEU A 127 4.74 7.40 6.44
N VAL A 128 4.48 8.70 6.39
CA VAL A 128 3.62 9.28 5.34
C VAL A 128 4.21 9.02 3.96
N MET A 129 5.48 9.34 3.74
CA MET A 129 6.13 9.12 2.44
C MET A 129 6.16 7.65 2.04
N ARG A 130 6.45 6.75 2.98
CA ARG A 130 6.58 5.31 2.68
C ARG A 130 5.25 4.60 2.52
N ILE A 131 4.28 4.90 3.36
CA ILE A 131 3.02 4.15 3.45
C ILE A 131 1.90 4.86 2.70
N VAL A 132 1.73 6.15 2.92
CA VAL A 132 0.62 6.91 2.32
C VAL A 132 0.94 7.31 0.89
N GLU A 133 2.10 7.92 0.66
CA GLU A 133 2.52 8.41 -0.66
C GLU A 133 3.20 7.35 -1.52
N GLY A 134 3.67 6.26 -0.92
CA GLY A 134 4.22 5.11 -1.62
C GLY A 134 5.61 5.34 -2.23
N TYR A 135 6.38 6.29 -1.74
CA TYR A 135 7.75 6.49 -2.20
C TYR A 135 8.65 5.31 -1.81
N SER A 136 9.60 4.98 -2.68
CA SER A 136 10.64 4.00 -2.37
C SER A 136 11.62 4.53 -1.31
N VAL A 137 12.37 3.61 -0.69
CA VAL A 137 13.42 4.00 0.28
C VAL A 137 14.42 4.98 -0.33
N LYS A 138 14.81 4.77 -1.59
CA LYS A 138 15.74 5.65 -2.32
C LYS A 138 15.14 7.04 -2.55
N GLU A 139 13.87 7.12 -2.90
CA GLU A 139 13.16 8.39 -3.09
C GLU A 139 13.03 9.17 -1.78
N VAL A 140 12.66 8.47 -0.70
CA VAL A 140 12.58 9.08 0.64
C VAL A 140 13.96 9.56 1.11
N ALA A 141 14.99 8.75 0.89
CA ALA A 141 16.37 9.12 1.22
C ALA A 141 16.79 10.43 0.55
N ARG A 142 16.44 10.61 -0.71
CA ARG A 142 16.70 11.88 -1.44
C ARG A 142 15.88 13.03 -0.88
N LYS A 143 14.59 12.81 -0.60
CA LYS A 143 13.69 13.88 -0.09
C LYS A 143 14.04 14.31 1.31
N MET A 144 14.48 13.42 2.17
CA MET A 144 14.85 13.70 3.56
C MET A 144 16.35 14.00 3.74
N ASP A 145 17.12 13.98 2.67
CA ASP A 145 18.59 14.15 2.70
C ASP A 145 19.26 13.17 3.69
N ARG A 146 18.93 11.89 3.53
CA ARG A 146 19.43 10.79 4.36
C ARG A 146 19.91 9.63 3.49
N THR A 147 20.66 8.72 4.07
CA THR A 147 21.03 7.45 3.39
C THR A 147 19.85 6.49 3.36
N PRO A 148 19.78 5.57 2.39
CA PRO A 148 18.77 4.51 2.38
C PRO A 148 18.74 3.67 3.66
N GLY A 149 19.91 3.37 4.24
CA GLY A 149 20.01 2.67 5.52
C GLY A 149 19.42 3.46 6.68
N ALA A 150 19.67 4.77 6.73
CA ALA A 150 19.09 5.66 7.73
C ALA A 150 17.55 5.74 7.60
N VAL A 151 17.02 5.77 6.38
CA VAL A 151 15.57 5.74 6.13
C VAL A 151 14.94 4.45 6.63
N ARG A 152 15.55 3.30 6.38
CA ARG A 152 15.04 2.00 6.88
C ARG A 152 15.01 1.97 8.41
N SER A 153 16.08 2.43 9.07
CA SER A 153 16.15 2.50 10.53
C SER A 153 15.12 3.48 11.10
N LEU A 154 14.96 4.63 10.46
CA LEU A 154 13.98 5.64 10.85
C LEU A 154 12.54 5.10 10.72
N GLN A 155 12.23 4.46 9.60
CA GLN A 155 10.94 3.83 9.36
C GLN A 155 10.63 2.75 10.41
N PHE A 156 11.59 1.90 10.73
CA PHE A 156 11.42 0.86 11.73
C PHE A 156 11.09 1.45 13.10
N ARG A 157 11.85 2.43 13.55
CA ARG A 157 11.63 3.10 14.83
C ARG A 157 10.32 3.87 14.86
N ALA A 158 9.96 4.53 13.78
CA ALA A 158 8.69 5.23 13.64
C ALA A 158 7.50 4.27 13.73
N ALA A 159 7.56 3.15 13.03
CA ALA A 159 6.52 2.12 13.07
C ALA A 159 6.39 1.50 14.47
N GLN A 160 7.51 1.26 15.14
CA GLN A 160 7.53 0.74 16.50
C GLN A 160 6.89 1.71 17.50
N GLN A 161 7.22 2.98 17.42
CA GLN A 161 6.63 4.00 18.29
C GLN A 161 5.13 4.19 18.02
N LEU A 162 4.73 4.19 16.75
CA LEU A 162 3.31 4.25 16.39
C LEU A 162 2.53 3.06 16.97
N LYS A 163 3.09 1.87 16.89
CA LYS A 163 2.51 0.65 17.48
C LYS A 163 2.32 0.82 18.98
N GLU A 164 3.34 1.31 19.70
CA GLU A 164 3.26 1.55 21.15
C GLU A 164 2.16 2.54 21.51
N ILE A 165 2.04 3.65 20.79
CA ILE A 165 0.98 4.65 20.98
C ILE A 165 -0.41 4.03 20.77
N LEU A 166 -0.57 3.23 19.70
CA LEU A 166 -1.82 2.55 19.41
C LEU A 166 -2.18 1.50 20.46
N GLU A 167 -1.20 0.77 20.99
CA GLU A 167 -1.39 -0.18 22.09
C GLU A 167 -1.83 0.53 23.37
N GLU A 168 -1.22 1.65 23.74
CA GLU A 168 -1.61 2.48 24.88
C GLU A 168 -3.05 3.00 24.77
N ARG A 169 -3.48 3.32 23.54
CA ARG A 169 -4.86 3.73 23.27
C ARG A 169 -5.85 2.57 23.19
N GLY A 170 -5.40 1.34 23.35
CA GLY A 170 -6.24 0.14 23.36
C GLY A 170 -6.69 -0.31 21.97
N TYR A 171 -6.07 0.17 20.91
CA TYR A 171 -6.46 -0.13 19.52
C TYR A 171 -6.46 -1.64 19.20
N PHE A 172 -5.52 -2.39 19.77
CA PHE A 172 -5.40 -3.84 19.57
C PHE A 172 -6.11 -4.67 20.64
N ARG A 173 -6.84 -4.05 21.53
CA ARG A 173 -7.67 -4.73 22.54
C ARG A 173 -9.07 -4.93 21.98
N GLY A 174 -9.21 -5.95 21.14
CA GLY A 174 -10.50 -6.42 20.67
C GLY A 174 -10.91 -7.69 21.33
#